data_20b9415cd755e0cc661c1ab47b9f5ebb
#
_entry.id   20b9415cd755e0cc661c1ab47b9f5ebb
#
_cell.length_a   1.000
_cell.length_b   1.000
_cell.length_c   1.000
_cell.angle_alpha   90.00
_cell.angle_beta   90.00
_cell.angle_gamma   90.00
#
_symmetry.space_group_name_H-M   'P 1'
#
loop_
_entity.id
_entity.type
_entity.pdbx_description
1 polymer ?
#
loop_
_entity_poly.entity_id
_entity_poly.type
_entity_poly.pdbx_seq_one_letter_code
_entity_poly.pdbx_strand_id
1 'polypeptide(L)'
;MRVIYVFDTYCGWCYGFESVFSKFLKNHPEISLEMYSGGLFVGGETIKASMLEHVKESNARITRYYGVPFGDTYEKQLAAGNLKMDSVKPAIAFALVREMLPKTQWGEFIYEVQRAFYIDGKDLNEPKIFVDIARNLGVDADKYASELKSNWGNKTLAEDDFKKSDSFGVESFPTLLIEVDGKYHNLLSGANTVEKLEQNFRNYSQLGEGDTAPSCKIDGSGC
;
A
#
# COMPACT_ATOMS: atom_id res chain seq x y z
N MET A 1 -9.78 1.87 16.13
CA MET A 1 -9.54 0.59 15.39
C MET A 1 -8.20 0.67 14.68
N ARG A 2 -7.49 -0.44 14.58
CA ARG A 2 -6.20 -0.55 13.90
C ARG A 2 -6.42 -1.19 12.54
N VAL A 3 -5.88 -0.54 11.50
CA VAL A 3 -5.90 -1.01 10.12
C VAL A 3 -4.47 -1.16 9.64
N ILE A 4 -4.17 -2.28 8.99
CA ILE A 4 -2.86 -2.60 8.46
C ILE A 4 -2.98 -2.75 6.94
N TYR A 5 -2.23 -1.94 6.21
CA TYR A 5 -2.16 -2.01 4.76
C TYR A 5 -0.78 -2.53 4.34
N VAL A 6 -0.78 -3.64 3.64
CA VAL A 6 0.43 -4.20 3.03
C VAL A 6 0.31 -4.07 1.52
N PHE A 7 1.32 -3.43 0.94
CA PHE A 7 1.37 -3.10 -0.48
C PHE A 7 2.75 -3.39 -1.06
N ASP A 8 2.83 -3.39 -2.36
CA ASP A 8 4.11 -3.28 -3.07
C ASP A 8 4.01 -2.18 -4.14
N THR A 9 5.06 -1.40 -4.30
CA THR A 9 5.08 -0.27 -5.23
C THR A 9 4.93 -0.71 -6.68
N TYR A 10 5.46 -1.89 -7.04
CA TYR A 10 5.35 -2.46 -8.37
C TYR A 10 4.14 -3.40 -8.55
N CYS A 11 3.24 -3.42 -7.57
CA CYS A 11 1.98 -4.16 -7.69
C CYS A 11 0.92 -3.28 -8.38
N GLY A 12 0.53 -3.60 -9.61
CA GLY A 12 -0.51 -2.86 -10.35
C GLY A 12 -1.87 -2.87 -9.65
N TRP A 13 -2.22 -3.95 -8.95
CA TRP A 13 -3.44 -4.01 -8.15
C TRP A 13 -3.41 -3.06 -6.95
N CYS A 14 -2.22 -2.84 -6.34
CA CYS A 14 -2.03 -1.82 -5.31
C CYS A 14 -2.22 -0.42 -5.89
N TYR A 15 -1.64 -0.14 -7.07
CA TYR A 15 -1.82 1.12 -7.77
C TYR A 15 -3.32 1.43 -8.03
N GLY A 16 -4.06 0.44 -8.51
CA GLY A 16 -5.51 0.61 -8.70
C GLY A 16 -6.26 0.87 -7.39
N PHE A 17 -5.97 0.08 -6.37
CA PHE A 17 -6.64 0.17 -5.07
C PHE A 17 -6.36 1.47 -4.32
N GLU A 18 -5.19 2.07 -4.50
CA GLU A 18 -4.80 3.29 -3.78
C GLU A 18 -5.81 4.44 -3.97
N SER A 19 -6.42 4.53 -5.15
CA SER A 19 -7.47 5.52 -5.44
C SER A 19 -8.72 5.36 -4.55
N VAL A 20 -9.02 4.14 -4.13
CA VAL A 20 -10.12 3.80 -3.21
C VAL A 20 -9.67 4.02 -1.77
N PHE A 21 -8.48 3.52 -1.43
CA PHE A 21 -7.94 3.54 -0.08
C PHE A 21 -7.70 4.96 0.44
N SER A 22 -7.10 5.84 -0.37
CA SER A 22 -6.89 7.23 0.01
C SER A 22 -8.19 7.97 0.34
N LYS A 23 -9.27 7.71 -0.41
CA LYS A 23 -10.59 8.30 -0.12
C LYS A 23 -11.18 7.75 1.17
N PHE A 24 -11.07 6.44 1.37
CA PHE A 24 -11.51 5.80 2.61
C PHE A 24 -10.78 6.37 3.84
N LEU A 25 -9.46 6.51 3.79
CA LEU A 25 -8.70 7.10 4.90
C LEU A 25 -9.08 8.54 5.23
N LYS A 26 -9.43 9.34 4.22
CA LYS A 26 -9.91 10.72 4.45
C LYS A 26 -11.23 10.76 5.22
N ASN A 27 -12.06 9.74 5.07
CA ASN A 27 -13.33 9.61 5.79
C ASN A 27 -13.14 9.11 7.23
N HIS A 28 -11.99 8.49 7.53
CA HIS A 28 -11.72 7.81 8.81
C HIS A 28 -10.41 8.27 9.46
N PRO A 29 -10.30 9.55 9.87
CA PRO A 29 -9.10 10.06 10.51
C PRO A 29 -8.81 9.42 11.88
N GLU A 30 -9.80 8.75 12.48
CA GLU A 30 -9.71 8.03 13.75
C GLU A 30 -8.98 6.67 13.63
N ILE A 31 -8.76 6.17 12.42
CA ILE A 31 -8.10 4.87 12.20
C ILE A 31 -6.62 4.96 12.61
N SER A 32 -6.19 4.03 13.45
CA SER A 32 -4.77 3.79 13.68
C SER A 32 -4.19 3.01 12.51
N LEU A 33 -3.63 3.74 11.53
CA LEU A 33 -3.05 3.17 10.32
C LEU A 33 -1.62 2.68 10.55
N GLU A 34 -1.33 1.48 10.03
CA GLU A 34 0.01 0.97 9.77
C GLU A 34 0.13 0.58 8.29
N MET A 35 1.26 0.91 7.65
CA MET A 35 1.54 0.55 6.27
C MET A 35 2.93 -0.06 6.15
N TYR A 36 3.02 -1.16 5.40
CA TYR A 36 4.25 -1.91 5.20
C TYR A 36 4.43 -2.28 3.73
N SER A 37 5.68 -2.18 3.26
CA SER A 37 6.06 -2.74 1.95
C SER A 37 6.12 -4.26 2.01
N GLY A 38 5.72 -4.95 0.93
CA GLY A 38 5.60 -6.40 0.91
C GLY A 38 6.71 -7.14 0.16
N GLY A 39 7.50 -6.46 -0.69
CA GLY A 39 8.66 -7.07 -1.35
C GLY A 39 8.31 -8.02 -2.51
N LEU A 40 7.44 -7.60 -3.44
CA LEU A 40 7.03 -8.42 -4.59
C LEU A 40 8.19 -8.77 -5.54
N PHE A 41 9.14 -7.85 -5.77
CA PHE A 41 10.29 -7.99 -6.66
C PHE A 41 11.59 -7.70 -5.88
N VAL A 42 12.09 -8.69 -5.14
CA VAL A 42 13.33 -8.56 -4.37
C VAL A 42 14.51 -9.08 -5.21
N GLY A 43 15.49 -8.20 -5.46
CA GLY A 43 16.70 -8.57 -6.18
C GLY A 43 16.82 -8.01 -7.60
N GLY A 44 15.87 -7.17 -8.02
CA GLY A 44 15.93 -6.46 -9.30
C GLY A 44 15.55 -7.34 -10.50
N GLU A 45 14.27 -7.48 -10.74
CA GLU A 45 13.75 -8.29 -11.84
C GLU A 45 13.28 -7.44 -13.02
N THR A 46 13.33 -8.03 -14.22
CA THR A 46 12.65 -7.51 -15.40
C THR A 46 11.50 -8.43 -15.77
N ILE A 47 10.44 -7.86 -16.35
CA ILE A 47 9.32 -8.67 -16.86
C ILE A 47 9.82 -9.49 -18.05
N LYS A 48 9.77 -10.83 -17.90
CA LYS A 48 10.14 -11.74 -18.97
C LYS A 48 9.16 -11.64 -20.14
N ALA A 49 9.66 -11.79 -21.37
CA ALA A 49 8.81 -11.74 -22.56
C ALA A 49 7.60 -12.71 -22.50
N SER A 50 7.76 -13.87 -21.85
CA SER A 50 6.67 -14.84 -21.64
C SER A 50 5.56 -14.31 -20.71
N MET A 51 5.81 -13.29 -19.90
CA MET A 51 4.84 -12.71 -18.98
C MET A 51 4.18 -11.43 -19.53
N LEU A 52 4.68 -10.91 -20.65
CA LEU A 52 4.26 -9.61 -21.18
C LEU A 52 2.74 -9.54 -21.44
N GLU A 53 2.18 -10.56 -22.11
CA GLU A 53 0.74 -10.57 -22.39
C GLU A 53 -0.08 -10.68 -21.09
N HIS A 54 0.35 -11.49 -20.15
CA HIS A 54 -0.31 -11.59 -18.84
C HIS A 54 -0.32 -10.26 -18.07
N VAL A 55 0.80 -9.49 -18.13
CA VAL A 55 0.88 -8.15 -17.50
C VAL A 55 -0.06 -7.18 -18.19
N LYS A 56 -0.11 -7.16 -19.53
CA LYS A 56 -1.03 -6.29 -20.30
C LYS A 56 -2.51 -6.61 -19.98
N GLU A 57 -2.87 -7.89 -19.94
CA GLU A 57 -4.21 -8.33 -19.55
C GLU A 57 -4.55 -7.90 -18.13
N SER A 58 -3.59 -8.02 -17.21
CA SER A 58 -3.75 -7.58 -15.82
C SER A 58 -3.95 -6.07 -15.75
N ASN A 59 -3.15 -5.28 -16.47
CA ASN A 59 -3.30 -3.82 -16.53
C ASN A 59 -4.68 -3.41 -17.07
N ALA A 60 -5.16 -4.06 -18.14
CA ALA A 60 -6.50 -3.81 -18.70
C ALA A 60 -7.61 -4.18 -17.69
N ARG A 61 -7.43 -5.22 -16.89
CA ARG A 61 -8.37 -5.60 -15.82
C ARG A 61 -8.36 -4.58 -14.69
N ILE A 62 -7.19 -4.09 -14.27
CA ILE A 62 -7.02 -3.07 -13.23
C ILE A 62 -7.69 -1.77 -13.66
N THR A 63 -7.46 -1.33 -14.91
CA THR A 63 -8.13 -0.14 -15.47
C THR A 63 -9.66 -0.29 -15.42
N ARG A 64 -10.19 -1.46 -15.82
CA ARG A 64 -11.63 -1.71 -15.81
C ARG A 64 -12.21 -1.76 -14.40
N TYR A 65 -11.42 -2.26 -13.44
CA TYR A 65 -11.88 -2.51 -12.08
C TYR A 65 -11.82 -1.25 -11.20
N TYR A 66 -10.78 -0.44 -11.36
CA TYR A 66 -10.51 0.74 -10.53
C TYR A 66 -10.60 2.08 -11.28
N GLY A 67 -10.65 2.07 -12.60
CA GLY A 67 -10.70 3.28 -13.42
C GLY A 67 -9.35 4.02 -13.53
N VAL A 68 -8.25 3.41 -13.15
CA VAL A 68 -6.91 4.02 -13.24
C VAL A 68 -6.28 3.75 -14.61
N PRO A 69 -5.59 4.73 -15.22
CA PRO A 69 -4.90 4.54 -16.50
C PRO A 69 -3.48 3.97 -16.29
N PHE A 70 -2.94 3.39 -17.38
CA PHE A 70 -1.51 3.14 -17.54
C PHE A 70 -1.00 4.05 -18.66
N GLY A 71 0.17 4.68 -18.49
CA GLY A 71 0.68 5.69 -19.42
C GLY A 71 1.45 5.10 -20.59
N ASP A 72 1.43 5.79 -21.74
CA ASP A 72 2.12 5.37 -22.96
C ASP A 72 3.61 5.11 -22.77
N THR A 73 4.28 5.90 -21.91
CA THR A 73 5.72 5.73 -21.63
C THR A 73 5.98 4.41 -20.92
N TYR A 74 5.19 4.10 -19.91
CA TYR A 74 5.24 2.81 -19.20
C TYR A 74 4.95 1.65 -20.17
N GLU A 75 3.90 1.74 -20.97
CA GLU A 75 3.51 0.66 -21.90
C GLU A 75 4.59 0.40 -22.96
N LYS A 76 5.23 1.45 -23.49
CA LYS A 76 6.36 1.30 -24.42
C LYS A 76 7.56 0.62 -23.76
N GLN A 77 7.90 0.99 -22.52
CA GLN A 77 9.00 0.36 -21.77
C GLN A 77 8.67 -1.09 -21.41
N LEU A 78 7.43 -1.38 -21.02
CA LEU A 78 6.94 -2.73 -20.78
C LEU A 78 7.10 -3.59 -22.04
N ALA A 79 6.64 -3.11 -23.19
CA ALA A 79 6.74 -3.83 -24.45
C ALA A 79 8.19 -4.04 -24.90
N ALA A 80 9.10 -3.12 -24.58
CA ALA A 80 10.53 -3.21 -24.87
C ALA A 80 11.30 -4.10 -23.86
N GLY A 81 10.68 -4.57 -22.78
CA GLY A 81 11.34 -5.35 -21.72
C GLY A 81 12.34 -4.55 -20.89
N ASN A 82 12.21 -3.22 -20.85
CA ASN A 82 13.17 -2.32 -20.21
C ASN A 82 12.81 -1.96 -18.76
N LEU A 83 11.63 -2.37 -18.28
CA LEU A 83 11.21 -2.07 -16.91
C LEU A 83 12.02 -2.91 -15.91
N LYS A 84 12.77 -2.22 -15.06
CA LYS A 84 13.49 -2.84 -13.93
C LYS A 84 12.70 -2.59 -12.65
N MET A 85 12.42 -3.66 -11.93
CA MET A 85 11.65 -3.61 -10.70
C MET A 85 12.49 -4.16 -9.55
N ASP A 86 12.75 -3.33 -8.55
CA ASP A 86 13.39 -3.73 -7.29
C ASP A 86 12.61 -3.10 -6.14
N SER A 87 11.78 -3.89 -5.46
CA SER A 87 10.93 -3.44 -4.35
C SER A 87 11.73 -2.91 -3.15
N VAL A 88 13.01 -3.24 -3.05
CA VAL A 88 13.88 -2.77 -1.96
C VAL A 88 14.02 -1.24 -1.96
N LYS A 89 14.21 -0.63 -3.13
CA LYS A 89 14.44 0.82 -3.22
C LYS A 89 13.22 1.66 -2.81
N PRO A 90 12.02 1.41 -3.36
CA PRO A 90 10.81 2.08 -2.89
C PRO A 90 10.49 1.80 -1.42
N ALA A 91 10.77 0.59 -0.92
CA ALA A 91 10.55 0.26 0.49
C ALA A 91 11.46 1.08 1.42
N ILE A 92 12.76 1.24 1.09
CA ILE A 92 13.67 2.13 1.82
C ILE A 92 13.14 3.57 1.80
N ALA A 93 12.74 4.06 0.62
CA ALA A 93 12.22 5.41 0.47
C ALA A 93 10.97 5.63 1.32
N PHE A 94 10.04 4.66 1.34
CA PHE A 94 8.85 4.74 2.17
C PHE A 94 9.17 4.65 3.67
N ALA A 95 10.04 3.74 4.09
CA ALA A 95 10.43 3.60 5.50
C ALA A 95 10.99 4.91 6.08
N LEU A 96 11.76 5.67 5.29
CA LEU A 96 12.31 6.95 5.71
C LEU A 96 11.28 8.08 5.69
N VAL A 97 10.46 8.18 4.63
CA VAL A 97 9.50 9.28 4.50
C VAL A 97 8.36 9.17 5.49
N ARG A 98 7.93 7.98 5.88
CA ARG A 98 6.84 7.78 6.85
C ARG A 98 7.17 8.34 8.24
N GLU A 99 8.46 8.52 8.58
CA GLU A 99 8.89 9.19 9.81
C GLU A 99 8.78 10.74 9.72
N MET A 100 8.57 11.27 8.52
CA MET A 100 8.51 12.71 8.23
C MET A 100 7.12 13.17 7.79
N LEU A 101 6.28 12.25 7.29
CA LEU A 101 4.93 12.51 6.84
C LEU A 101 3.89 12.12 7.91
N PRO A 102 2.80 12.89 8.05
CA PRO A 102 1.66 12.42 8.81
C PRO A 102 1.06 11.16 8.16
N LYS A 103 0.53 10.24 8.97
CA LYS A 103 -0.02 8.96 8.51
C LYS A 103 -1.10 9.12 7.42
N THR A 104 -1.86 10.21 7.47
CA THR A 104 -2.90 10.54 6.49
C THR A 104 -2.37 10.81 5.07
N GLN A 105 -1.06 11.05 4.92
CA GLN A 105 -0.41 11.29 3.63
C GLN A 105 0.43 10.10 3.14
N TRP A 106 0.55 9.01 3.91
CA TRP A 106 1.34 7.86 3.49
C TRP A 106 0.82 7.22 2.20
N GLY A 107 -0.50 7.03 2.09
CA GLY A 107 -1.12 6.53 0.88
C GLY A 107 -0.89 7.45 -0.31
N GLU A 108 -1.03 8.77 -0.13
CA GLU A 108 -0.78 9.75 -1.19
C GLU A 108 0.68 9.69 -1.70
N PHE A 109 1.65 9.56 -0.79
CA PHE A 109 3.05 9.38 -1.19
C PHE A 109 3.24 8.14 -2.07
N ILE A 110 2.70 6.99 -1.64
CA ILE A 110 2.81 5.74 -2.39
C ILE A 110 2.10 5.84 -3.74
N TYR A 111 0.92 6.46 -3.79
CA TYR A 111 0.18 6.65 -5.03
C TYR A 111 0.98 7.50 -6.04
N GLU A 112 1.59 8.59 -5.61
CA GLU A 112 2.42 9.43 -6.49
C GLU A 112 3.69 8.70 -6.96
N VAL A 113 4.30 7.85 -6.11
CA VAL A 113 5.41 6.98 -6.53
C VAL A 113 4.94 5.96 -7.59
N GLN A 114 3.79 5.34 -7.38
CA GLN A 114 3.20 4.41 -8.34
C GLN A 114 2.83 5.11 -9.64
N ARG A 115 2.30 6.33 -9.59
CA ARG A 115 2.04 7.14 -10.80
C ARG A 115 3.32 7.46 -11.56
N ALA A 116 4.39 7.82 -10.86
CA ALA A 116 5.69 8.06 -11.49
C ALA A 116 6.17 6.83 -12.29
N PHE A 117 5.89 5.62 -11.80
CA PHE A 117 6.20 4.38 -12.51
C PHE A 117 5.17 4.06 -13.60
N TYR A 118 3.87 3.92 -13.23
CA TYR A 118 2.83 3.41 -14.12
C TYR A 118 2.31 4.41 -15.16
N ILE A 119 2.48 5.71 -14.93
CA ILE A 119 2.10 6.76 -15.90
C ILE A 119 3.33 7.28 -16.64
N ASP A 120 4.33 7.73 -15.88
CA ASP A 120 5.47 8.44 -16.44
C ASP A 120 6.59 7.47 -16.91
N GLY A 121 6.56 6.20 -16.52
CA GLY A 121 7.59 5.20 -16.84
C GLY A 121 8.93 5.50 -16.17
N LYS A 122 8.94 6.18 -15.00
CA LYS A 122 10.18 6.54 -14.31
C LYS A 122 10.84 5.32 -13.66
N ASP A 123 12.17 5.29 -13.67
CA ASP A 123 12.95 4.26 -12.97
C ASP A 123 13.05 4.57 -11.48
N LEU A 124 12.31 3.79 -10.66
CA LEU A 124 12.30 3.98 -9.20
C LEU A 124 13.62 3.56 -8.51
N ASN A 125 14.66 3.25 -9.26
CA ASN A 125 16.01 3.18 -8.71
C ASN A 125 16.67 4.57 -8.57
N GLU A 126 16.01 5.64 -9.01
CA GLU A 126 16.49 7.02 -8.90
C GLU A 126 15.95 7.72 -7.65
N PRO A 127 16.78 8.03 -6.64
CA PRO A 127 16.33 8.66 -5.38
C PRO A 127 15.60 9.99 -5.57
N LYS A 128 15.95 10.74 -6.62
CA LYS A 128 15.38 12.06 -6.91
C LYS A 128 13.87 12.03 -7.05
N ILE A 129 13.30 10.94 -7.57
CA ILE A 129 11.85 10.80 -7.77
C ILE A 129 11.12 10.90 -6.43
N PHE A 130 11.62 10.19 -5.42
CA PHE A 130 11.03 10.19 -4.07
C PHE A 130 11.18 11.54 -3.38
N VAL A 131 12.33 12.21 -3.56
CA VAL A 131 12.58 13.55 -3.00
C VAL A 131 11.61 14.58 -3.58
N ASP A 132 11.40 14.55 -4.89
CA ASP A 132 10.48 15.49 -5.57
C ASP A 132 9.03 15.26 -5.12
N ILE A 133 8.60 14.01 -4.97
CA ILE A 133 7.27 13.65 -4.47
C ILE A 133 7.11 14.11 -3.00
N ALA A 134 8.08 13.79 -2.15
CA ALA A 134 8.05 14.17 -0.74
C ALA A 134 7.99 15.70 -0.55
N ARG A 135 8.74 16.45 -1.37
CA ARG A 135 8.70 17.93 -1.39
C ARG A 135 7.30 18.43 -1.70
N ASN A 136 6.61 17.85 -2.67
CA ASN A 136 5.26 18.25 -3.05
C ASN A 136 4.23 17.99 -1.94
N LEU A 137 4.55 17.03 -1.04
CA LEU A 137 3.75 16.72 0.15
C LEU A 137 4.19 17.51 1.40
N GLY A 138 5.10 18.48 1.25
CA GLY A 138 5.50 19.38 2.34
C GLY A 138 6.64 18.84 3.22
N VAL A 139 7.30 17.76 2.85
CA VAL A 139 8.49 17.25 3.55
C VAL A 139 9.68 18.16 3.27
N ASP A 140 10.53 18.37 4.28
CA ASP A 140 11.86 18.97 4.10
C ASP A 140 12.70 18.11 3.14
N ALA A 141 12.77 18.57 1.89
CA ALA A 141 13.39 17.83 0.80
C ALA A 141 14.90 17.63 0.98
N ASP A 142 15.59 18.59 1.59
CA ASP A 142 17.04 18.50 1.80
C ASP A 142 17.36 17.48 2.88
N LYS A 143 16.59 17.48 3.96
CA LYS A 143 16.67 16.47 5.02
C LYS A 143 16.36 15.07 4.45
N TYR A 144 15.25 14.91 3.73
CA TYR A 144 14.88 13.62 3.16
C TYR A 144 15.90 13.11 2.13
N ALA A 145 16.43 13.99 1.27
CA ALA A 145 17.49 13.64 0.31
C ALA A 145 18.76 13.16 1.02
N SER A 146 19.14 13.79 2.14
CA SER A 146 20.28 13.37 2.95
C SER A 146 20.06 11.98 3.57
N GLU A 147 18.88 11.74 4.14
CA GLU A 147 18.51 10.43 4.70
C GLU A 147 18.49 9.34 3.62
N LEU A 148 17.89 9.61 2.47
CA LEU A 148 17.90 8.68 1.33
C LEU A 148 19.32 8.35 0.88
N LYS A 149 20.16 9.37 0.71
CA LYS A 149 21.56 9.17 0.29
C LYS A 149 22.33 8.29 1.28
N SER A 150 22.14 8.51 2.56
CA SER A 150 22.83 7.77 3.63
C SER A 150 22.33 6.31 3.72
N ASN A 151 21.07 6.06 3.38
CA ASN A 151 20.39 4.78 3.58
C ASN A 151 20.07 4.03 2.27
N TRP A 152 20.42 4.55 1.09
CA TRP A 152 20.01 3.98 -0.20
C TRP A 152 20.45 2.53 -0.43
N GLY A 153 21.51 2.10 0.25
CA GLY A 153 22.00 0.72 0.26
C GLY A 153 21.59 -0.09 1.48
N ASN A 154 20.89 0.51 2.44
CA ASN A 154 20.54 -0.14 3.70
C ASN A 154 19.29 -1.01 3.54
N LYS A 155 19.48 -2.25 3.08
CA LYS A 155 18.39 -3.21 2.85
C LYS A 155 17.59 -3.55 4.11
N THR A 156 18.18 -3.40 5.29
CA THR A 156 17.50 -3.72 6.56
C THR A 156 16.19 -2.93 6.72
N LEU A 157 16.16 -1.66 6.27
CA LEU A 157 14.93 -0.85 6.32
C LEU A 157 13.77 -1.46 5.50
N ALA A 158 14.08 -2.05 4.34
CA ALA A 158 13.09 -2.74 3.52
C ALA A 158 12.74 -4.12 4.10
N GLU A 159 13.76 -4.87 4.53
CA GLU A 159 13.60 -6.22 5.08
C GLU A 159 12.76 -6.23 6.36
N ASP A 160 12.83 -5.18 7.18
CA ASP A 160 12.01 -5.06 8.39
C ASP A 160 10.52 -4.91 8.03
N ASP A 161 10.19 -4.14 6.98
CA ASP A 161 8.83 -4.07 6.45
C ASP A 161 8.37 -5.42 5.88
N PHE A 162 9.23 -6.10 5.11
CA PHE A 162 8.91 -7.40 4.52
C PHE A 162 8.65 -8.47 5.60
N LYS A 163 9.51 -8.54 6.62
CA LYS A 163 9.30 -9.43 7.77
C LYS A 163 8.02 -9.11 8.52
N LYS A 164 7.69 -7.81 8.63
CA LYS A 164 6.45 -7.40 9.28
C LYS A 164 5.23 -7.83 8.46
N SER A 165 5.27 -7.67 7.14
CA SER A 165 4.27 -8.20 6.21
C SER A 165 4.07 -9.71 6.40
N ASP A 166 5.17 -10.48 6.37
CA ASP A 166 5.14 -11.94 6.56
C ASP A 166 4.52 -12.32 7.91
N SER A 167 4.79 -11.55 8.97
CA SER A 167 4.24 -11.82 10.31
C SER A 167 2.71 -11.72 10.40
N PHE A 168 2.06 -11.04 9.45
CA PHE A 168 0.60 -11.01 9.30
C PHE A 168 0.04 -12.13 8.41
N GLY A 169 0.89 -13.01 7.87
CA GLY A 169 0.48 -14.07 6.95
C GLY A 169 0.05 -13.55 5.58
N VAL A 170 0.66 -12.45 5.12
CA VAL A 170 0.32 -11.84 3.82
C VAL A 170 0.92 -12.66 2.68
N GLU A 171 0.07 -13.13 1.77
CA GLU A 171 0.46 -13.96 0.62
C GLU A 171 0.24 -13.23 -0.72
N SER A 172 -0.41 -12.09 -0.72
CA SER A 172 -0.73 -11.32 -1.94
C SER A 172 -0.90 -9.83 -1.67
N PHE A 173 -0.78 -9.01 -2.72
CA PHE A 173 -0.94 -7.56 -2.64
C PHE A 173 -2.03 -7.06 -3.60
N PRO A 174 -2.80 -6.03 -3.18
CA PRO A 174 -2.84 -5.41 -1.86
C PRO A 174 -3.49 -6.33 -0.81
N THR A 175 -3.04 -6.24 0.45
CA THR A 175 -3.74 -6.82 1.59
C THR A 175 -4.08 -5.70 2.57
N LEU A 176 -5.36 -5.60 2.95
CA LEU A 176 -5.86 -4.65 3.93
C LEU A 176 -6.52 -5.42 5.06
N LEU A 177 -5.97 -5.29 6.26
CA LEU A 177 -6.45 -5.97 7.45
C LEU A 177 -7.04 -4.96 8.43
N ILE A 178 -8.06 -5.38 9.15
CA ILE A 178 -8.58 -4.70 10.34
C ILE A 178 -8.41 -5.60 11.56
N GLU A 179 -7.95 -5.03 12.66
CA GLU A 179 -7.85 -5.74 13.94
C GLU A 179 -9.10 -5.49 14.77
N VAL A 180 -9.79 -6.60 15.10
CA VAL A 180 -10.96 -6.62 15.97
C VAL A 180 -10.74 -7.70 17.04
N ASP A 181 -10.78 -7.35 18.31
CA ASP A 181 -10.58 -8.26 19.46
C ASP A 181 -9.29 -9.10 19.35
N GLY A 182 -8.20 -8.47 18.90
CA GLY A 182 -6.89 -9.11 18.75
C GLY A 182 -6.78 -10.09 17.56
N LYS A 183 -7.79 -10.13 16.68
CA LYS A 183 -7.80 -10.94 15.46
C LYS A 183 -7.76 -10.06 14.22
N TYR A 184 -7.05 -10.53 13.19
CA TYR A 184 -6.99 -9.84 11.90
C TYR A 184 -8.05 -10.38 10.94
N HIS A 185 -8.76 -9.47 10.30
CA HIS A 185 -9.76 -9.76 9.28
C HIS A 185 -9.43 -9.04 7.97
N ASN A 186 -9.74 -9.68 6.85
CA ASN A 186 -9.51 -9.10 5.53
C ASN A 186 -10.55 -8.00 5.26
N LEU A 187 -10.16 -6.75 5.47
CA LEU A 187 -11.03 -5.59 5.23
C LEU A 187 -11.24 -5.33 3.74
N LEU A 188 -10.24 -5.68 2.89
CA LEU A 188 -10.36 -5.50 1.45
C LEU A 188 -11.52 -6.30 0.86
N SER A 189 -11.58 -7.60 1.12
CA SER A 189 -12.69 -8.53 0.79
C SER A 189 -13.48 -8.18 -0.49
N GLY A 190 -12.76 -8.03 -1.64
CA GLY A 190 -13.34 -7.69 -2.93
C GLY A 190 -13.81 -6.25 -3.10
N ALA A 191 -13.50 -5.34 -2.18
CA ALA A 191 -13.84 -3.92 -2.30
C ALA A 191 -13.04 -3.26 -3.41
N ASN A 192 -13.74 -2.74 -4.42
CA ASN A 192 -13.18 -1.98 -5.54
C ASN A 192 -13.72 -0.55 -5.60
N THR A 193 -14.58 -0.18 -4.68
CA THR A 193 -15.09 1.19 -4.50
C THR A 193 -15.02 1.58 -3.03
N VAL A 194 -15.06 2.88 -2.78
CA VAL A 194 -15.07 3.44 -1.42
C VAL A 194 -16.28 2.93 -0.65
N GLU A 195 -17.46 2.92 -1.28
CA GLU A 195 -18.72 2.49 -0.65
C GLU A 195 -18.65 1.03 -0.19
N LYS A 196 -18.02 0.17 -1.00
CA LYS A 196 -17.86 -1.24 -0.65
C LYS A 196 -16.87 -1.43 0.49
N LEU A 197 -15.78 -0.66 0.50
CA LEU A 197 -14.80 -0.67 1.58
C LEU A 197 -15.42 -0.14 2.89
N GLU A 198 -16.20 0.93 2.82
CA GLU A 198 -16.99 1.47 3.93
C GLU A 198 -17.99 0.44 4.49
N GLN A 199 -18.64 -0.32 3.62
CA GLN A 199 -19.54 -1.38 4.05
C GLN A 199 -18.80 -2.49 4.82
N ASN A 200 -17.64 -2.93 4.29
CA ASN A 200 -16.80 -3.92 4.97
C ASN A 200 -16.33 -3.38 6.34
N PHE A 201 -15.91 -2.12 6.39
CA PHE A 201 -15.47 -1.48 7.62
C PHE A 201 -16.58 -1.42 8.67
N ARG A 202 -17.79 -0.99 8.29
CA ARG A 202 -18.95 -1.00 9.20
C ARG A 202 -19.26 -2.39 9.73
N ASN A 203 -19.21 -3.42 8.89
CA ASN A 203 -19.47 -4.79 9.30
C ASN A 203 -18.51 -5.26 10.39
N TYR A 204 -17.22 -4.94 10.28
CA TYR A 204 -16.22 -5.29 11.28
C TYR A 204 -16.28 -4.40 12.52
N SER A 205 -16.62 -3.12 12.37
CA SER A 205 -16.80 -2.20 13.50
C SER A 205 -17.90 -2.64 14.44
N GLN A 206 -19.01 -3.15 13.88
CA GLN A 206 -20.13 -3.66 14.66
C GLN A 206 -19.83 -4.98 15.40
N LEU A 207 -18.89 -5.79 14.91
CA LEU A 207 -18.45 -7.00 15.60
C LEU A 207 -17.71 -6.66 16.91
N GLY A 208 -16.91 -5.58 16.94
CA GLY A 208 -16.22 -5.12 18.15
C GLY A 208 -17.11 -4.40 19.17
N GLU A 209 -18.31 -3.94 18.76
CA GLU A 209 -19.30 -3.31 19.66
C GLU A 209 -20.35 -4.30 20.19
N GLY A 210 -20.37 -5.53 19.67
CA GLY A 210 -21.52 -6.44 19.74
C GLY A 210 -21.44 -7.58 20.74
N ASP A 211 -20.45 -7.69 21.60
CA ASP A 211 -20.41 -8.82 22.56
C ASP A 211 -20.21 -8.40 24.03
N THR A 212 -20.99 -7.41 24.48
CA THR A 212 -21.49 -7.44 25.85
C THR A 212 -22.85 -8.12 25.81
N ALA A 213 -22.86 -9.45 25.63
CA ALA A 213 -24.05 -10.22 25.95
C ALA A 213 -24.47 -9.83 27.37
N PRO A 214 -25.77 -9.54 27.62
CA PRO A 214 -26.23 -9.25 28.99
C PRO A 214 -25.90 -10.47 29.86
N SER A 215 -24.85 -10.36 30.66
CA SER A 215 -24.50 -11.40 31.62
C SER A 215 -25.46 -11.29 32.77
N CYS A 216 -26.28 -12.31 32.98
CA CYS A 216 -27.04 -12.45 34.22
C CYS A 216 -26.07 -12.51 35.40
N LYS A 217 -26.25 -11.61 36.37
CA LYS A 217 -25.45 -11.66 37.59
C LYS A 217 -25.83 -12.91 38.37
N ILE A 218 -24.80 -13.58 38.95
CA ILE A 218 -24.95 -14.82 39.76
C ILE A 218 -25.87 -14.61 40.99
N ASP A 219 -26.12 -13.35 41.38
CA ASP A 219 -26.99 -12.96 42.48
C ASP A 219 -28.50 -12.82 42.10
N GLY A 220 -28.85 -13.09 40.84
CA GLY A 220 -30.20 -13.02 40.35
C GLY A 220 -30.81 -11.61 40.15
N SER A 221 -29.99 -10.55 40.31
CA SER A 221 -30.46 -9.17 40.14
C SER A 221 -30.13 -8.67 38.76
N GLY A 222 -30.86 -9.12 37.75
CA GLY A 222 -30.75 -8.57 36.40
C GLY A 222 -30.67 -9.65 35.31
N CYS A 223 -31.76 -10.11 34.88
CA CYS A 223 -32.08 -10.62 33.55
C CYS A 223 -33.17 -9.75 32.96
#